data_53c4b70486071ce98499ed0560273f0a
#
_entry.id   53c4b70486071ce98499ed0560273f0a
#
_cell.length_a   1.000
_cell.length_b   1.000
_cell.length_c   1.000
_cell.angle_alpha   90.00
_cell.angle_beta   90.00
_cell.angle_gamma   90.00
#
_symmetry.space_group_name_H-M   'P 1'
#
loop_
_entity.id
_entity.type
_entity.pdbx_description
1 polymer ?
#
loop_
_entity_poly.entity_id
_entity_poly.type
_entity_poly.pdbx_seq_one_letter_code
_entity_poly.pdbx_strand_id
1 'polypeptide(L)'
;MKKRDLLPVLAVLLQRPAMAADAISGAVERQPVNVEAIVMFLLFVSLTLGITWWASKRTRSRSDYYTAGGNITGFQNGLAMAGDFMSAASFLGISALVYTSGYDGLIYSLGFLVGWPIILFLIAERLRNLGRYTFADVASYRLQQKPIRTLSACGSLVVVALYLIAQMVGAGKLIQLLFGLDYHVAVVLVGILMVMYVLFGGMLATTWVQIIKAVLLLFGASFMAIMVMKSVGFSFDTLFSEAMKVHPKGIAIMRPGGLVNDPISALSLGLGLMFGTAGLPHILMRFFTVSDAREARKSVFYATGLMGYFYFLTFIIGFGAILLVGANPAFKDAGGALLGGNNMAAVHLADAVGGSLFLGFISAVAFATILAVVAGLTLAGASAVSHDLYASVMRKGQASERDELRVSKITVVALGMVAILLGILFEKQNIAFMVGLAFSIAASCNFPIILLSMYWSKLTTRGAMTGGWLGLLTAVILMILGPTVWVEVLGHTRAIFPYEYPALFSMLVAFIGTWLFSVTDNSAQGAGERLRFRAQFVRSQTGVGIEGGKGH
;
A
#
# COMPACT_ATOMS: atom_id res chain seq x y z
N MET A 1 29.45 -4.52 -24.84
CA MET A 1 28.26 -5.34 -25.09
C MET A 1 27.58 -4.80 -26.34
N LYS A 2 27.51 -5.59 -27.39
CA LYS A 2 27.01 -5.17 -28.71
C LYS A 2 25.49 -5.17 -28.72
N LYS A 3 24.85 -4.15 -29.36
CA LYS A 3 23.41 -3.96 -29.56
C LYS A 3 22.65 -5.22 -30.12
N ARG A 4 23.31 -6.28 -30.40
CA ARG A 4 22.75 -7.52 -30.97
C ARG A 4 22.20 -8.51 -29.95
N ASP A 5 22.51 -8.32 -28.66
CA ASP A 5 22.15 -9.28 -27.61
C ASP A 5 20.88 -8.90 -26.85
N LEU A 6 20.31 -7.71 -27.13
CA LEU A 6 19.04 -7.23 -26.53
C LEU A 6 17.78 -7.70 -27.30
N LEU A 7 17.93 -8.03 -28.57
CA LEU A 7 16.80 -8.48 -29.39
C LEU A 7 16.19 -9.83 -28.99
N PRO A 8 16.96 -10.85 -28.59
CA PRO A 8 16.37 -12.12 -28.15
C PRO A 8 15.67 -12.02 -26.79
N VAL A 9 16.12 -11.13 -25.91
CA VAL A 9 15.45 -10.91 -24.61
C VAL A 9 14.10 -10.20 -24.78
N LEU A 10 14.02 -9.25 -25.71
CA LEU A 10 12.73 -8.61 -26.07
C LEU A 10 11.80 -9.57 -26.81
N ALA A 11 12.32 -10.44 -27.64
CA ALA A 11 11.53 -11.44 -28.37
C ALA A 11 10.93 -12.52 -27.46
N VAL A 12 11.62 -12.91 -26.39
CA VAL A 12 11.10 -13.84 -25.36
C VAL A 12 9.99 -13.18 -24.52
N LEU A 13 10.03 -11.86 -24.33
CA LEU A 13 8.98 -11.11 -23.63
C LEU A 13 7.69 -10.92 -24.47
N LEU A 14 7.76 -11.19 -25.78
CA LEU A 14 6.63 -11.05 -26.71
C LEU A 14 5.96 -12.38 -27.10
N GLN A 15 6.52 -13.53 -26.71
CA GLN A 15 5.89 -14.83 -26.91
C GLN A 15 4.83 -15.07 -25.83
N ARG A 16 3.57 -14.95 -26.23
CA ARG A 16 2.42 -15.36 -25.39
C ARG A 16 2.47 -16.86 -25.16
N PRO A 17 2.55 -17.37 -23.92
CA PRO A 17 2.22 -18.75 -23.66
C PRO A 17 0.69 -18.89 -23.68
N ALA A 18 0.19 -19.73 -24.56
CA ALA A 18 -1.16 -20.26 -24.47
C ALA A 18 -1.23 -21.18 -23.26
N MET A 19 -2.32 -21.01 -22.47
CA MET A 19 -2.81 -21.93 -21.46
C MET A 19 -2.05 -22.03 -20.12
N ALA A 20 -2.47 -21.18 -19.17
CA ALA A 20 -2.69 -21.61 -17.80
C ALA A 20 -4.10 -21.14 -17.42
N ALA A 21 -4.94 -22.10 -17.09
CA ALA A 21 -6.33 -21.91 -16.82
C ALA A 21 -6.55 -21.17 -15.48
N ASP A 22 -7.68 -20.43 -15.43
CA ASP A 22 -8.40 -19.98 -14.25
C ASP A 22 -7.89 -18.83 -13.38
N ALA A 23 -7.23 -17.85 -13.97
CA ALA A 23 -7.20 -16.52 -13.37
C ALA A 23 -7.76 -15.49 -14.36
N ILE A 24 -9.09 -15.24 -14.30
CA ILE A 24 -9.74 -14.04 -14.86
C ILE A 24 -9.52 -13.82 -16.37
N SER A 25 -9.98 -14.73 -17.20
CA SER A 25 -10.13 -14.53 -18.64
C SER A 25 -11.60 -14.29 -18.98
N GLY A 26 -12.07 -13.04 -18.79
CA GLY A 26 -13.27 -12.57 -19.47
C GLY A 26 -12.83 -11.62 -20.59
N ALA A 27 -13.18 -11.90 -21.84
CA ALA A 27 -13.14 -10.91 -22.89
C ALA A 27 -14.05 -9.76 -22.44
N VAL A 28 -13.50 -8.53 -22.37
CA VAL A 28 -14.30 -7.37 -21.97
C VAL A 28 -15.22 -7.06 -23.16
N GLU A 29 -16.46 -7.52 -23.13
CA GLU A 29 -17.50 -6.94 -23.96
C GLU A 29 -17.63 -5.47 -23.58
N ARG A 30 -17.52 -4.59 -24.56
CA ARG A 30 -17.69 -3.15 -24.37
C ARG A 30 -19.08 -2.91 -23.81
N GLN A 31 -19.16 -2.57 -22.54
CA GLN A 31 -20.43 -2.12 -21.96
C GLN A 31 -20.88 -0.82 -22.62
N PRO A 32 -22.20 -0.59 -22.76
CA PRO A 32 -22.71 0.68 -23.21
C PRO A 32 -22.22 1.80 -22.26
N VAL A 33 -21.74 2.87 -22.83
CA VAL A 33 -21.17 4.02 -22.10
C VAL A 33 -22.22 4.57 -21.13
N ASN A 34 -21.97 4.45 -19.82
CA ASN A 34 -22.86 4.99 -18.78
C ASN A 34 -22.52 6.47 -18.55
N VAL A 35 -23.20 7.37 -19.29
CA VAL A 35 -22.93 8.80 -19.27
C VAL A 35 -23.11 9.40 -17.88
N GLU A 36 -24.15 8.97 -17.13
CA GLU A 36 -24.41 9.47 -15.76
C GLU A 36 -23.25 9.15 -14.81
N ALA A 37 -22.78 7.90 -14.83
CA ALA A 37 -21.65 7.46 -14.03
C ALA A 37 -20.37 8.21 -14.40
N ILE A 38 -20.13 8.45 -15.70
CA ILE A 38 -18.97 9.21 -16.18
C ILE A 38 -19.04 10.68 -15.75
N VAL A 39 -20.18 11.33 -15.85
CA VAL A 39 -20.34 12.72 -15.42
C VAL A 39 -20.08 12.86 -13.93
N MET A 40 -20.66 11.97 -13.11
CA MET A 40 -20.39 11.95 -11.67
C MET A 40 -18.92 11.68 -11.35
N PHE A 41 -18.30 10.73 -12.04
CA PHE A 41 -16.87 10.45 -11.93
C PHE A 41 -16.02 11.68 -12.23
N LEU A 42 -16.24 12.34 -13.36
CA LEU A 42 -15.47 13.52 -13.78
C LEU A 42 -15.66 14.71 -12.81
N LEU A 43 -16.88 14.88 -12.26
CA LEU A 43 -17.16 15.90 -11.25
C LEU A 43 -16.32 15.70 -10.00
N PHE A 44 -16.29 14.50 -9.43
CA PHE A 44 -15.53 14.22 -8.21
C PHE A 44 -14.01 14.20 -8.45
N VAL A 45 -13.54 13.71 -9.61
CA VAL A 45 -12.13 13.79 -9.98
C VAL A 45 -11.70 15.26 -10.11
N SER A 46 -12.51 16.09 -10.77
CA SER A 46 -12.25 17.53 -10.90
C SER A 46 -12.20 18.23 -9.54
N LEU A 47 -13.09 17.86 -8.61
CA LEU A 47 -13.08 18.36 -7.24
C LEU A 47 -11.75 18.01 -6.52
N THR A 48 -11.31 16.76 -6.61
CA THR A 48 -10.05 16.33 -5.96
C THR A 48 -8.81 16.99 -6.59
N LEU A 49 -8.80 17.19 -7.90
CA LEU A 49 -7.76 17.96 -8.59
C LEU A 49 -7.78 19.44 -8.19
N GLY A 50 -8.96 20.03 -8.03
CA GLY A 50 -9.14 21.39 -7.52
C GLY A 50 -8.56 21.59 -6.11
N ILE A 51 -8.79 20.63 -5.22
CA ILE A 51 -8.21 20.61 -3.87
C ILE A 51 -6.69 20.51 -3.92
N THR A 52 -6.17 19.64 -4.79
CA THR A 52 -4.73 19.50 -5.00
C THR A 52 -4.09 20.80 -5.49
N TRP A 53 -4.71 21.47 -6.45
CA TRP A 53 -4.25 22.76 -6.95
C TRP A 53 -4.30 23.85 -5.87
N TRP A 54 -5.37 23.91 -5.08
CA TRP A 54 -5.48 24.83 -3.94
C TRP A 54 -4.39 24.60 -2.90
N ALA A 55 -4.13 23.34 -2.53
CA ALA A 55 -3.09 22.97 -1.58
C ALA A 55 -1.69 23.24 -2.13
N SER A 56 -1.45 23.02 -3.43
CA SER A 56 -0.16 23.25 -4.08
C SER A 56 0.28 24.73 -4.02
N LYS A 57 -0.66 25.65 -4.07
CA LYS A 57 -0.37 27.09 -3.89
C LYS A 57 0.11 27.46 -2.48
N ARG A 58 -0.14 26.61 -1.50
CA ARG A 58 0.26 26.79 -0.09
C ARG A 58 1.55 26.06 0.27
N THR A 59 2.00 25.16 -0.59
CA THR A 59 3.27 24.44 -0.40
C THR A 59 4.43 25.33 -0.87
N ARG A 60 5.10 26.02 0.07
CA ARG A 60 6.17 26.98 -0.21
C ARG A 60 7.54 26.57 0.29
N SER A 61 7.60 25.67 1.28
CA SER A 61 8.82 25.22 1.92
C SER A 61 9.05 23.72 1.74
N ARG A 62 10.27 23.27 2.02
CA ARG A 62 10.59 21.84 2.09
C ARG A 62 9.77 21.13 3.18
N SER A 63 9.54 21.80 4.30
CA SER A 63 8.68 21.27 5.37
C SER A 63 7.23 21.09 4.91
N ASP A 64 6.66 22.04 4.15
CA ASP A 64 5.32 21.90 3.58
C ASP A 64 5.26 20.73 2.61
N TYR A 65 6.30 20.54 1.81
CA TYR A 65 6.36 19.48 0.79
C TYR A 65 6.47 18.08 1.40
N TYR A 66 7.33 17.87 2.42
CA TYR A 66 7.57 16.53 3.00
C TYR A 66 6.72 16.24 4.24
N THR A 67 6.33 17.25 5.02
CA THR A 67 5.67 17.06 6.33
C THR A 67 4.42 17.93 6.53
N ALA A 68 3.87 18.50 5.47
CA ALA A 68 2.69 19.39 5.54
C ALA A 68 2.83 20.51 6.60
N GLY A 69 4.05 21.03 6.82
CA GLY A 69 4.33 22.06 7.80
C GLY A 69 4.37 21.60 9.26
N GLY A 70 4.11 20.34 9.55
CA GLY A 70 4.18 19.76 10.91
C GLY A 70 3.09 20.21 11.89
N ASN A 71 1.97 20.78 11.39
CA ASN A 71 0.89 21.37 12.23
C ASN A 71 -0.46 20.66 12.06
N ILE A 72 -0.48 19.47 11.49
CA ILE A 72 -1.71 18.68 11.34
C ILE A 72 -2.13 18.14 12.71
N THR A 73 -3.42 18.26 13.08
CA THR A 73 -3.93 17.70 14.34
C THR A 73 -3.97 16.17 14.30
N GLY A 74 -3.94 15.52 15.46
CA GLY A 74 -4.01 14.06 15.56
C GLY A 74 -5.27 13.47 14.91
N PHE A 75 -6.43 14.15 15.02
CA PHE A 75 -7.65 13.69 14.35
C PHE A 75 -7.56 13.80 12.82
N GLN A 76 -7.11 14.95 12.31
CA GLN A 76 -6.91 15.14 10.86
C GLN A 76 -5.90 14.13 10.30
N ASN A 77 -4.78 13.93 10.99
CA ASN A 77 -3.79 12.95 10.57
C ASN A 77 -4.33 11.51 10.69
N GLY A 78 -5.15 11.22 11.70
CA GLY A 78 -5.84 9.93 11.82
C GLY A 78 -6.76 9.64 10.64
N LEU A 79 -7.55 10.63 10.21
CA LEU A 79 -8.34 10.55 8.98
C LEU A 79 -7.47 10.38 7.73
N ALA A 80 -6.36 11.13 7.64
CA ALA A 80 -5.44 11.03 6.51
C ALA A 80 -4.76 9.64 6.47
N MET A 81 -4.34 9.09 7.61
CA MET A 81 -3.76 7.75 7.72
C MET A 81 -4.78 6.66 7.37
N ALA A 82 -6.01 6.77 7.89
CA ALA A 82 -7.10 5.90 7.49
C ALA A 82 -7.36 6.00 5.98
N GLY A 83 -7.35 7.21 5.43
CA GLY A 83 -7.44 7.45 4.00
C GLY A 83 -6.31 6.77 3.21
N ASP A 84 -5.06 6.85 3.62
CA ASP A 84 -3.95 6.17 2.96
C ASP A 84 -4.12 4.64 2.97
N PHE A 85 -4.66 4.12 4.05
CA PHE A 85 -4.82 2.68 4.23
C PHE A 85 -6.09 2.12 3.58
N MET A 86 -7.19 2.88 3.56
CA MET A 86 -8.39 2.59 2.80
C MET A 86 -8.14 2.82 1.30
N SER A 87 -7.31 1.98 0.71
CA SER A 87 -6.81 2.01 -0.66
C SER A 87 -7.66 1.15 -1.60
N ALA A 88 -7.27 1.07 -2.87
CA ALA A 88 -7.85 0.10 -3.80
C ALA A 88 -7.77 -1.34 -3.27
N ALA A 89 -6.66 -1.70 -2.62
CA ALA A 89 -6.51 -3.03 -2.03
C ALA A 89 -7.54 -3.31 -0.93
N SER A 90 -7.81 -2.31 -0.08
CA SER A 90 -8.76 -2.45 1.02
C SER A 90 -10.21 -2.44 0.53
N PHE A 91 -10.56 -1.58 -0.42
CA PHE A 91 -11.94 -1.48 -0.92
C PHE A 91 -12.24 -2.51 -2.01
N LEU A 92 -11.49 -2.48 -3.11
CA LEU A 92 -11.74 -3.36 -4.24
C LEU A 92 -11.19 -4.77 -3.99
N GLY A 93 -9.94 -4.87 -3.52
CA GLY A 93 -9.25 -6.15 -3.36
C GLY A 93 -9.85 -7.03 -2.26
N ILE A 94 -10.10 -6.50 -1.06
CA ILE A 94 -10.68 -7.28 0.04
C ILE A 94 -12.13 -7.67 -0.27
N SER A 95 -12.94 -6.75 -0.79
CA SER A 95 -14.31 -7.07 -1.20
C SER A 95 -14.34 -8.17 -2.26
N ALA A 96 -13.37 -8.17 -3.19
CA ALA A 96 -13.21 -9.24 -4.18
C ALA A 96 -12.82 -10.58 -3.54
N LEU A 97 -11.93 -10.57 -2.54
CA LEU A 97 -11.54 -11.80 -1.84
C LEU A 97 -12.71 -12.40 -1.04
N VAL A 98 -13.52 -11.54 -0.41
CA VAL A 98 -14.75 -11.99 0.26
C VAL A 98 -15.76 -12.49 -0.77
N TYR A 99 -15.91 -11.82 -1.91
CA TYR A 99 -16.77 -12.26 -3.00
C TYR A 99 -16.39 -13.65 -3.53
N THR A 100 -15.10 -13.95 -3.67
CA THR A 100 -14.61 -15.22 -4.25
C THR A 100 -14.41 -16.34 -3.23
N SER A 101 -14.15 -15.99 -1.97
CA SER A 101 -13.72 -16.96 -0.95
C SER A 101 -14.47 -16.83 0.39
N GLY A 102 -15.46 -15.93 0.45
CA GLY A 102 -16.30 -15.76 1.62
C GLY A 102 -15.53 -15.33 2.85
N TYR A 103 -15.70 -16.07 3.95
CA TYR A 103 -15.10 -15.78 5.26
C TYR A 103 -13.57 -15.62 5.23
N ASP A 104 -12.89 -16.41 4.43
CA ASP A 104 -11.43 -16.36 4.32
C ASP A 104 -10.89 -15.03 3.77
N GLY A 105 -11.71 -14.25 3.05
CA GLY A 105 -11.34 -12.90 2.64
C GLY A 105 -11.01 -11.96 3.80
N LEU A 106 -11.53 -12.26 5.02
CA LEU A 106 -11.23 -11.52 6.24
C LEU A 106 -9.78 -11.61 6.70
N ILE A 107 -9.02 -12.63 6.31
CA ILE A 107 -7.62 -12.79 6.73
C ILE A 107 -6.80 -11.55 6.38
N TYR A 108 -7.11 -10.91 5.25
CA TYR A 108 -6.45 -9.67 4.85
C TYR A 108 -6.89 -8.47 5.70
N SER A 109 -8.19 -8.32 5.95
CA SER A 109 -8.72 -7.25 6.79
C SER A 109 -8.13 -7.29 8.18
N LEU A 110 -8.15 -8.47 8.81
CA LEU A 110 -7.61 -8.69 10.15
C LEU A 110 -6.09 -8.49 10.18
N GLY A 111 -5.37 -9.07 9.21
CA GLY A 111 -3.93 -8.92 9.11
C GLY A 111 -3.48 -7.46 8.97
N PHE A 112 -4.15 -6.69 8.14
CA PHE A 112 -3.90 -5.26 8.00
C PHE A 112 -4.25 -4.47 9.27
N LEU A 113 -5.34 -4.82 9.97
CA LEU A 113 -5.79 -4.09 11.16
C LEU A 113 -4.88 -4.33 12.36
N VAL A 114 -4.43 -5.57 12.58
CA VAL A 114 -3.63 -5.96 13.76
C VAL A 114 -2.25 -5.28 13.79
N GLY A 115 -1.73 -4.83 12.67
CA GLY A 115 -0.49 -4.03 12.61
C GLY A 115 -0.59 -2.66 13.31
N TRP A 116 -1.79 -2.07 13.40
CA TRP A 116 -1.98 -0.73 13.95
C TRP A 116 -1.77 -0.63 15.46
N PRO A 117 -2.22 -1.56 16.31
CA PRO A 117 -1.82 -1.61 17.71
C PRO A 117 -0.30 -1.65 17.92
N ILE A 118 0.44 -2.36 17.07
CA ILE A 118 1.92 -2.39 17.12
C ILE A 118 2.48 -0.98 16.87
N ILE A 119 1.97 -0.28 15.85
CA ILE A 119 2.37 1.09 15.57
C ILE A 119 2.01 2.01 16.74
N LEU A 120 0.80 1.87 17.30
CA LEU A 120 0.30 2.70 18.39
C LEU A 120 1.21 2.64 19.62
N PHE A 121 1.58 1.42 20.04
CA PHE A 121 2.30 1.22 21.28
C PHE A 121 3.83 1.26 21.13
N LEU A 122 4.35 0.86 19.96
CA LEU A 122 5.80 0.69 19.81
C LEU A 122 6.46 1.74 18.91
N ILE A 123 5.74 2.32 17.96
CA ILE A 123 6.39 3.10 16.89
C ILE A 123 6.06 4.60 16.97
N ALA A 124 4.79 4.97 17.05
CA ALA A 124 4.29 6.32 16.75
C ALA A 124 5.01 7.45 17.50
N GLU A 125 5.01 7.40 18.83
CA GLU A 125 5.59 8.45 19.67
C GLU A 125 7.12 8.53 19.49
N ARG A 126 7.77 7.37 19.47
CA ARG A 126 9.23 7.29 19.37
C ARG A 126 9.72 7.75 18.00
N LEU A 127 9.01 7.37 16.96
CA LEU A 127 9.34 7.79 15.60
C LEU A 127 9.25 9.33 15.50
N ARG A 128 8.18 9.92 16.03
CA ARG A 128 7.99 11.38 16.02
C ARG A 128 9.07 12.11 16.82
N ASN A 129 9.51 11.54 17.95
CA ASN A 129 10.52 12.13 18.81
C ASN A 129 11.95 12.03 18.23
N LEU A 130 12.24 11.10 17.34
CA LEU A 130 13.58 10.84 16.83
C LEU A 130 13.81 11.33 15.39
N GLY A 131 12.77 11.33 14.56
CA GLY A 131 12.90 11.61 13.12
C GLY A 131 12.42 13.00 12.72
N ARG A 132 12.62 13.32 11.43
CA ARG A 132 12.27 14.62 10.85
C ARG A 132 11.45 14.49 9.56
N TYR A 133 11.89 13.69 8.59
CA TYR A 133 11.26 13.56 7.28
C TYR A 133 10.99 12.12 6.86
N THR A 134 11.95 11.22 7.12
CA THR A 134 11.85 9.81 6.76
C THR A 134 12.16 8.92 7.96
N PHE A 135 11.75 7.65 7.91
CA PHE A 135 12.12 6.71 8.97
C PHE A 135 13.63 6.42 9.00
N ALA A 136 14.34 6.69 7.91
CA ALA A 136 15.79 6.57 7.86
C ALA A 136 16.47 7.53 8.85
N ASP A 137 15.87 8.70 9.15
CA ASP A 137 16.34 9.62 10.18
C ASP A 137 16.39 8.94 11.57
N VAL A 138 15.34 8.14 11.86
CA VAL A 138 15.22 7.42 13.13
C VAL A 138 16.17 6.24 13.18
N ALA A 139 16.21 5.42 12.14
CA ALA A 139 17.06 4.24 12.05
C ALA A 139 18.56 4.62 12.12
N SER A 140 18.95 5.74 11.50
CA SER A 140 20.33 6.22 11.49
C SER A 140 20.67 7.19 12.63
N TYR A 141 19.78 7.41 13.61
CA TYR A 141 19.98 8.41 14.68
C TYR A 141 21.29 8.21 15.44
N ARG A 142 21.64 6.97 15.80
CA ARG A 142 22.91 6.62 16.46
C ARG A 142 23.85 5.77 15.62
N LEU A 143 23.33 5.21 14.52
CA LEU A 143 24.09 4.39 13.59
C LEU A 143 24.72 5.25 12.49
N GLN A 144 25.54 4.64 11.62
CA GLN A 144 26.13 5.36 10.50
C GLN A 144 25.08 5.81 9.49
N GLN A 145 25.07 7.10 9.19
CA GLN A 145 24.09 7.72 8.30
C GLN A 145 24.09 7.12 6.89
N LYS A 146 25.29 7.08 6.26
CA LYS A 146 25.42 6.67 4.85
C LYS A 146 24.91 5.26 4.58
N PRO A 147 25.37 4.18 5.26
CA PRO A 147 24.92 2.83 4.97
C PRO A 147 23.44 2.64 5.31
N ILE A 148 22.98 3.12 6.47
CA ILE A 148 21.59 2.92 6.93
C ILE A 148 20.60 3.63 6.01
N ARG A 149 20.87 4.89 5.60
CA ARG A 149 20.02 5.61 4.66
C ARG A 149 19.96 4.93 3.30
N THR A 150 21.10 4.38 2.82
CA THR A 150 21.12 3.63 1.56
C THR A 150 20.23 2.40 1.63
N LEU A 151 20.36 1.59 2.67
CA LEU A 151 19.52 0.41 2.87
C LEU A 151 18.03 0.77 3.00
N SER A 152 17.71 1.77 3.83
CA SER A 152 16.35 2.24 4.05
C SER A 152 15.70 2.76 2.77
N ALA A 153 16.47 3.48 1.94
CA ALA A 153 16.00 3.97 0.65
C ALA A 153 15.74 2.82 -0.34
N CYS A 154 16.64 1.85 -0.44
CA CYS A 154 16.44 0.68 -1.29
C CYS A 154 15.21 -0.14 -0.86
N GLY A 155 15.07 -0.42 0.43
CA GLY A 155 13.89 -1.12 0.97
C GLY A 155 12.59 -0.35 0.70
N SER A 156 12.60 0.98 0.90
CA SER A 156 11.46 1.85 0.60
C SER A 156 11.08 1.83 -0.87
N LEU A 157 12.06 1.89 -1.78
CA LEU A 157 11.79 1.90 -3.22
C LEU A 157 11.18 0.58 -3.70
N VAL A 158 11.65 -0.56 -3.19
CA VAL A 158 11.06 -1.88 -3.52
C VAL A 158 9.63 -1.97 -3.01
N VAL A 159 9.37 -1.58 -1.77
CA VAL A 159 8.02 -1.55 -1.19
C VAL A 159 7.10 -0.64 -2.01
N VAL A 160 7.56 0.58 -2.34
CA VAL A 160 6.79 1.55 -3.13
C VAL A 160 6.48 1.00 -4.51
N ALA A 161 7.45 0.42 -5.22
CA ALA A 161 7.26 -0.13 -6.56
C ALA A 161 6.18 -1.23 -6.57
N LEU A 162 6.26 -2.19 -5.64
CA LEU A 162 5.28 -3.27 -5.54
C LEU A 162 3.88 -2.77 -5.14
N TYR A 163 3.80 -1.81 -4.23
CA TYR A 163 2.49 -1.27 -3.84
C TYR A 163 1.87 -0.43 -4.96
N LEU A 164 2.69 0.27 -5.77
CA LEU A 164 2.21 0.99 -6.95
C LEU A 164 1.59 0.07 -7.99
N ILE A 165 2.09 -1.18 -8.17
CA ILE A 165 1.48 -2.18 -9.04
C ILE A 165 -0.01 -2.35 -8.71
N ALA A 166 -0.31 -2.62 -7.44
CA ALA A 166 -1.68 -2.84 -6.98
C ALA A 166 -2.60 -1.65 -7.27
N GLN A 167 -2.10 -0.43 -7.08
CA GLN A 167 -2.86 0.79 -7.35
C GLN A 167 -3.09 0.98 -8.85
N MET A 168 -2.09 0.71 -9.68
CA MET A 168 -2.21 0.84 -11.14
C MET A 168 -3.17 -0.20 -11.73
N VAL A 169 -3.13 -1.44 -11.23
CA VAL A 169 -4.10 -2.49 -11.64
C VAL A 169 -5.53 -2.07 -11.28
N GLY A 170 -5.75 -1.60 -10.05
CA GLY A 170 -7.07 -1.13 -9.62
C GLY A 170 -7.60 0.03 -10.45
N ALA A 171 -6.77 1.04 -10.69
CA ALA A 171 -7.15 2.20 -11.50
C ALA A 171 -7.39 1.85 -12.96
N GLY A 172 -6.52 1.02 -13.55
CA GLY A 172 -6.66 0.58 -14.95
C GLY A 172 -7.98 -0.18 -15.17
N LYS A 173 -8.31 -1.14 -14.28
CA LYS A 173 -9.57 -1.89 -14.35
C LYS A 173 -10.80 -1.01 -14.14
N LEU A 174 -10.73 -0.04 -13.23
CA LEU A 174 -11.85 0.86 -12.98
C LEU A 174 -12.11 1.77 -14.20
N ILE A 175 -11.07 2.34 -14.81
CA ILE A 175 -11.20 3.16 -16.01
C ILE A 175 -11.65 2.32 -17.21
N GLN A 176 -11.14 1.09 -17.35
CA GLN A 176 -11.61 0.15 -18.37
C GLN A 176 -13.11 -0.10 -18.24
N LEU A 177 -13.60 -0.36 -17.01
CA LEU A 177 -15.02 -0.63 -16.76
C LEU A 177 -15.92 0.58 -17.07
N LEU A 178 -15.51 1.78 -16.62
CA LEU A 178 -16.35 2.98 -16.77
C LEU A 178 -16.38 3.55 -18.18
N PHE A 179 -15.23 3.55 -18.87
CA PHE A 179 -15.06 4.24 -20.15
C PHE A 179 -14.97 3.28 -21.34
N GLY A 180 -14.96 1.97 -21.12
CA GLY A 180 -14.81 0.97 -22.17
C GLY A 180 -13.46 1.03 -22.90
N LEU A 181 -12.43 1.64 -22.29
CA LEU A 181 -11.09 1.74 -22.87
C LEU A 181 -10.34 0.42 -22.77
N ASP A 182 -9.37 0.22 -23.66
CA ASP A 182 -8.39 -0.84 -23.50
C ASP A 182 -7.61 -0.66 -22.21
N TYR A 183 -7.30 -1.77 -21.50
CA TYR A 183 -6.62 -1.72 -20.21
C TYR A 183 -5.26 -1.02 -20.27
N HIS A 184 -4.45 -1.26 -21.32
CA HIS A 184 -3.14 -0.66 -21.45
C HIS A 184 -3.25 0.86 -21.64
N VAL A 185 -4.23 1.31 -22.43
CA VAL A 185 -4.53 2.74 -22.59
C VAL A 185 -4.98 3.36 -21.27
N ALA A 186 -5.85 2.68 -20.55
CA ALA A 186 -6.33 3.12 -19.23
C ALA A 186 -5.18 3.29 -18.23
N VAL A 187 -4.28 2.30 -18.12
CA VAL A 187 -3.11 2.35 -17.22
C VAL A 187 -2.16 3.48 -17.58
N VAL A 188 -1.89 3.71 -18.88
CA VAL A 188 -1.03 4.82 -19.31
C VAL A 188 -1.65 6.17 -18.96
N LEU A 189 -2.95 6.36 -19.23
CA LEU A 189 -3.67 7.60 -18.88
C LEU A 189 -3.64 7.88 -17.39
N VAL A 190 -3.93 6.84 -16.58
CA VAL A 190 -3.86 6.94 -15.11
C VAL A 190 -2.46 7.28 -14.65
N GLY A 191 -1.43 6.63 -15.21
CA GLY A 191 -0.04 6.89 -14.85
C GLY A 191 0.40 8.32 -15.14
N ILE A 192 0.00 8.89 -16.29
CA ILE A 192 0.25 10.30 -16.63
C ILE A 192 -0.45 11.22 -15.61
N LEU A 193 -1.73 10.97 -15.34
CA LEU A 193 -2.50 11.75 -14.38
C LEU A 193 -1.88 11.70 -12.97
N MET A 194 -1.43 10.53 -12.55
CA MET A 194 -0.72 10.29 -11.31
C MET A 194 0.56 11.13 -11.21
N VAL A 195 1.41 11.09 -12.23
CA VAL A 195 2.66 11.86 -12.24
C VAL A 195 2.35 13.36 -12.15
N MET A 196 1.40 13.87 -12.91
CA MET A 196 0.98 15.27 -12.83
C MET A 196 0.48 15.63 -11.42
N TYR A 197 -0.37 14.78 -10.83
CA TYR A 197 -0.92 15.00 -9.49
C TYR A 197 0.19 15.13 -8.43
N VAL A 198 1.19 14.23 -8.46
CA VAL A 198 2.27 14.19 -7.46
C VAL A 198 3.26 15.36 -7.64
N LEU A 199 3.59 15.71 -8.89
CA LEU A 199 4.54 16.81 -9.18
C LEU A 199 4.13 18.15 -8.55
N PHE A 200 2.83 18.38 -8.41
CA PHE A 200 2.29 19.65 -7.90
C PHE A 200 1.80 19.58 -6.45
N GLY A 201 1.49 18.39 -5.93
CA GLY A 201 0.75 18.24 -4.68
C GLY A 201 1.58 18.34 -3.38
N GLY A 202 2.65 17.58 -3.24
CA GLY A 202 3.39 17.44 -1.96
C GLY A 202 2.53 16.84 -0.83
N MET A 203 3.10 16.79 0.40
CA MET A 203 2.43 16.17 1.57
C MET A 203 1.18 16.93 2.02
N LEU A 204 1.18 18.26 1.92
CA LEU A 204 0.01 19.07 2.32
C LEU A 204 -1.22 18.73 1.47
N ALA A 205 -1.04 18.67 0.14
CA ALA A 205 -2.11 18.31 -0.78
C ALA A 205 -2.60 16.88 -0.54
N THR A 206 -1.67 15.92 -0.42
CA THR A 206 -2.02 14.52 -0.17
C THR A 206 -2.79 14.37 1.14
N THR A 207 -2.44 15.12 2.20
CA THR A 207 -3.13 15.06 3.49
C THR A 207 -4.60 15.47 3.37
N TRP A 208 -4.89 16.61 2.73
CA TRP A 208 -6.27 17.08 2.59
C TRP A 208 -7.10 16.19 1.67
N VAL A 209 -6.53 15.73 0.58
CA VAL A 209 -7.23 14.79 -0.32
C VAL A 209 -7.51 13.46 0.39
N GLN A 210 -6.57 12.95 1.20
CA GLN A 210 -6.76 11.73 1.98
C GLN A 210 -7.89 11.90 3.02
N ILE A 211 -7.98 13.05 3.70
CA ILE A 211 -9.06 13.34 4.66
C ILE A 211 -10.41 13.30 3.97
N ILE A 212 -10.56 14.04 2.86
CA ILE A 212 -11.83 14.16 2.14
C ILE A 212 -12.26 12.81 1.57
N LYS A 213 -11.34 12.10 0.92
CA LYS A 213 -11.67 10.77 0.36
C LYS A 213 -12.03 9.75 1.44
N ALA A 214 -11.36 9.81 2.62
CA ALA A 214 -11.69 8.91 3.73
C ALA A 214 -13.14 9.08 4.17
N VAL A 215 -13.59 10.34 4.33
CA VAL A 215 -14.97 10.64 4.67
C VAL A 215 -15.94 10.16 3.59
N LEU A 216 -15.64 10.44 2.31
CA LEU A 216 -16.50 10.05 1.20
C LEU A 216 -16.56 8.52 1.04
N LEU A 217 -15.43 7.82 1.20
CA LEU A 217 -15.39 6.37 1.09
C LEU A 217 -16.12 5.70 2.24
N LEU A 218 -15.95 6.18 3.49
CA LEU A 218 -16.70 5.68 4.64
C LEU A 218 -18.20 5.91 4.47
N PHE A 219 -18.61 7.07 3.98
CA PHE A 219 -20.02 7.35 3.66
C PHE A 219 -20.56 6.37 2.62
N GLY A 220 -19.87 6.23 1.48
CA GLY A 220 -20.30 5.33 0.40
C GLY A 220 -20.34 3.86 0.82
N ALA A 221 -19.30 3.39 1.52
CA ALA A 221 -19.24 2.03 2.03
C ALA A 221 -20.33 1.75 3.08
N SER A 222 -20.61 2.72 3.96
CA SER A 222 -21.72 2.62 4.94
C SER A 222 -23.06 2.53 4.24
N PHE A 223 -23.30 3.38 3.23
CA PHE A 223 -24.52 3.32 2.44
C PHE A 223 -24.70 1.94 1.76
N MET A 224 -23.65 1.44 1.11
CA MET A 224 -23.67 0.10 0.49
C MET A 224 -24.00 -0.98 1.50
N ALA A 225 -23.32 -1.00 2.65
CA ALA A 225 -23.55 -1.99 3.69
C ALA A 225 -24.98 -1.93 4.25
N ILE A 226 -25.51 -0.71 4.49
CA ILE A 226 -26.89 -0.53 4.94
C ILE A 226 -27.89 -1.05 3.91
N MET A 227 -27.68 -0.77 2.62
CA MET A 227 -28.56 -1.26 1.56
C MET A 227 -28.52 -2.79 1.41
N VAL A 228 -27.33 -3.40 1.52
CA VAL A 228 -27.18 -4.86 1.59
C VAL A 228 -27.95 -5.42 2.80
N MET A 229 -27.74 -4.87 3.99
CA MET A 229 -28.41 -5.36 5.20
C MET A 229 -29.93 -5.15 5.12
N LYS A 230 -30.39 -4.06 4.52
CA LYS A 230 -31.82 -3.82 4.26
C LYS A 230 -32.41 -4.92 3.35
N SER A 231 -31.70 -5.37 2.31
CA SER A 231 -32.18 -6.41 1.39
C SER A 231 -32.39 -7.77 2.06
N VAL A 232 -31.71 -8.01 3.19
CA VAL A 232 -31.82 -9.26 3.98
C VAL A 232 -32.53 -9.05 5.34
N GLY A 233 -33.28 -7.96 5.50
CA GLY A 233 -34.03 -7.65 6.72
C GLY A 233 -33.14 -7.39 7.95
N PHE A 234 -31.93 -6.86 7.77
CA PHE A 234 -30.90 -6.62 8.81
C PHE A 234 -30.47 -7.89 9.57
N SER A 235 -30.59 -9.06 8.96
CA SER A 235 -30.16 -10.35 9.53
C SER A 235 -28.86 -10.84 8.88
N PHE A 236 -27.83 -11.03 9.68
CA PHE A 236 -26.59 -11.65 9.22
C PHE A 236 -26.77 -13.13 8.86
N ASP A 237 -27.63 -13.85 9.60
CA ASP A 237 -27.94 -15.25 9.30
C ASP A 237 -28.57 -15.39 7.92
N THR A 238 -29.49 -14.47 7.58
CA THR A 238 -30.08 -14.41 6.24
C THR A 238 -29.05 -14.05 5.18
N LEU A 239 -28.18 -13.05 5.44
CA LEU A 239 -27.10 -12.68 4.51
C LEU A 239 -26.21 -13.88 4.18
N PHE A 240 -25.75 -14.60 5.18
CA PHE A 240 -24.85 -15.74 4.99
C PHE A 240 -25.57 -16.93 4.35
N SER A 241 -26.80 -17.26 4.79
CA SER A 241 -27.55 -18.38 4.21
C SER A 241 -27.88 -18.15 2.75
N GLU A 242 -28.31 -16.95 2.37
CA GLU A 242 -28.59 -16.63 0.97
C GLU A 242 -27.31 -16.57 0.12
N ALA A 243 -26.21 -16.00 0.65
CA ALA A 243 -24.92 -16.02 -0.04
C ALA A 243 -24.41 -17.44 -0.31
N MET A 244 -24.58 -18.37 0.65
CA MET A 244 -24.24 -19.79 0.45
C MET A 244 -25.06 -20.47 -0.67
N LYS A 245 -26.31 -20.06 -0.86
CA LYS A 245 -27.16 -20.60 -1.94
C LYS A 245 -26.71 -20.14 -3.33
N VAL A 246 -26.28 -18.91 -3.43
CA VAL A 246 -25.87 -18.28 -4.70
C VAL A 246 -24.43 -18.63 -5.09
N HIS A 247 -23.52 -18.73 -4.13
CA HIS A 247 -22.10 -18.90 -4.41
C HIS A 247 -21.80 -20.34 -4.90
N PRO A 248 -20.98 -20.53 -5.97
CA PRO A 248 -20.67 -21.86 -6.51
C PRO A 248 -20.04 -22.84 -5.49
N LYS A 249 -19.31 -22.32 -4.50
CA LYS A 249 -18.70 -23.13 -3.43
C LYS A 249 -19.69 -23.47 -2.28
N GLY A 250 -20.91 -22.95 -2.30
CA GLY A 250 -21.93 -23.20 -1.28
C GLY A 250 -21.43 -22.93 0.13
N ILE A 251 -21.68 -23.87 1.06
CA ILE A 251 -21.25 -23.75 2.48
C ILE A 251 -19.74 -23.61 2.67
N ALA A 252 -18.92 -23.94 1.68
CA ALA A 252 -17.45 -23.83 1.80
C ALA A 252 -16.98 -22.39 1.97
N ILE A 253 -17.77 -21.37 1.55
CA ILE A 253 -17.45 -19.96 1.77
C ILE A 253 -17.47 -19.52 3.25
N MET A 254 -18.09 -20.33 4.11
CA MET A 254 -18.13 -20.08 5.56
C MET A 254 -17.07 -20.87 6.33
N ARG A 255 -16.26 -21.68 5.63
CA ARG A 255 -15.20 -22.49 6.24
C ARG A 255 -13.83 -21.83 6.01
N PRO A 256 -12.89 -21.94 6.97
CA PRO A 256 -11.51 -21.53 6.76
C PRO A 256 -10.81 -22.45 5.75
N GLY A 257 -9.73 -21.96 5.13
CA GLY A 257 -8.88 -22.73 4.22
C GLY A 257 -9.31 -22.68 2.75
N GLY A 258 -10.30 -21.85 2.39
CA GLY A 258 -10.73 -21.66 0.99
C GLY A 258 -9.84 -20.72 0.18
N LEU A 259 -9.14 -19.79 0.85
CA LEU A 259 -8.21 -18.86 0.23
C LEU A 259 -6.75 -19.24 0.55
N VAL A 260 -6.45 -19.54 1.81
CA VAL A 260 -5.13 -19.97 2.27
C VAL A 260 -5.30 -21.28 3.02
N ASN A 261 -4.95 -22.38 2.38
CA ASN A 261 -5.16 -23.74 2.89
C ASN A 261 -3.92 -24.35 3.57
N ASP A 262 -2.76 -23.72 3.44
CA ASP A 262 -1.50 -24.15 4.06
C ASP A 262 -1.17 -23.31 5.29
N PRO A 263 -0.92 -23.91 6.47
CA PRO A 263 -0.61 -23.20 7.71
C PRO A 263 0.63 -22.29 7.63
N ILE A 264 1.65 -22.69 6.87
CA ILE A 264 2.87 -21.90 6.70
C ILE A 264 2.58 -20.64 5.90
N SER A 265 1.81 -20.75 4.82
CA SER A 265 1.35 -19.60 4.02
C SER A 265 0.47 -18.66 4.85
N ALA A 266 -0.44 -19.21 5.67
CA ALA A 266 -1.29 -18.40 6.55
C ALA A 266 -0.48 -17.63 7.59
N LEU A 267 0.49 -18.29 8.24
CA LEU A 267 1.38 -17.65 9.19
C LEU A 267 2.26 -16.59 8.52
N SER A 268 2.81 -16.91 7.35
CA SER A 268 3.66 -15.99 6.58
C SER A 268 2.87 -14.75 6.14
N LEU A 269 1.65 -14.92 5.64
CA LEU A 269 0.75 -13.83 5.30
C LEU A 269 0.44 -12.98 6.53
N GLY A 270 0.02 -13.59 7.64
CA GLY A 270 -0.31 -12.88 8.87
C GLY A 270 0.85 -12.04 9.40
N LEU A 271 2.07 -12.59 9.46
CA LEU A 271 3.29 -11.88 9.86
C LEU A 271 3.61 -10.74 8.90
N GLY A 272 3.51 -10.99 7.59
CA GLY A 272 3.74 -9.99 6.55
C GLY A 272 2.80 -8.80 6.68
N LEU A 273 1.49 -9.03 6.81
CA LEU A 273 0.49 -7.98 6.93
C LEU A 273 0.64 -7.20 8.26
N MET A 274 0.80 -7.91 9.38
CA MET A 274 0.88 -7.31 10.71
C MET A 274 2.13 -6.44 10.88
N PHE A 275 3.30 -6.96 10.62
CA PHE A 275 4.56 -6.24 10.82
C PHE A 275 4.93 -5.34 9.63
N GLY A 276 4.47 -5.67 8.42
CA GLY A 276 4.65 -4.86 7.24
C GLY A 276 3.98 -3.49 7.37
N THR A 277 2.80 -3.42 7.99
CA THR A 277 2.12 -2.16 8.31
C THR A 277 3.05 -1.17 9.01
N ALA A 278 3.86 -1.65 9.96
CA ALA A 278 4.82 -0.84 10.71
C ALA A 278 6.14 -0.54 9.96
N GLY A 279 6.31 -1.09 8.75
CA GLY A 279 7.47 -0.87 7.88
C GLY A 279 7.17 -0.05 6.61
N LEU A 280 5.93 0.41 6.41
CA LEU A 280 5.53 1.15 5.21
C LEU A 280 6.05 2.60 5.22
N PRO A 281 6.88 3.01 4.26
CA PRO A 281 7.52 4.32 4.30
C PRO A 281 6.52 5.48 4.23
N HIS A 282 5.48 5.40 3.42
CA HIS A 282 4.46 6.45 3.28
C HIS A 282 3.60 6.62 4.56
N ILE A 283 3.32 5.54 5.29
CA ILE A 283 2.63 5.60 6.59
C ILE A 283 3.54 6.20 7.65
N LEU A 284 4.81 5.77 7.69
CA LEU A 284 5.77 6.27 8.67
C LEU A 284 6.03 7.77 8.51
N MET A 285 6.02 8.31 7.29
CA MET A 285 6.14 9.75 7.04
C MET A 285 5.00 10.58 7.65
N ARG A 286 3.80 10.00 7.82
CA ARG A 286 2.65 10.68 8.44
C ARG A 286 2.89 11.08 9.90
N PHE A 287 3.80 10.42 10.61
CA PHE A 287 4.15 10.79 11.98
C PHE A 287 4.92 12.10 12.07
N PHE A 288 5.50 12.57 10.98
CA PHE A 288 6.21 13.85 10.94
C PHE A 288 5.32 15.03 10.55
N THR A 289 4.05 14.79 10.18
CA THR A 289 3.10 15.84 9.83
C THR A 289 2.40 16.48 11.03
N VAL A 290 2.46 15.85 12.21
CA VAL A 290 1.86 16.34 13.45
C VAL A 290 2.85 17.11 14.31
N SER A 291 2.36 17.92 15.26
CA SER A 291 3.18 18.79 16.10
C SER A 291 4.08 18.04 17.08
N ASP A 292 3.59 16.97 17.67
CA ASP A 292 4.24 16.27 18.78
C ASP A 292 3.88 14.77 18.85
N ALA A 293 4.53 14.06 19.77
CA ALA A 293 4.34 12.63 19.97
C ALA A 293 2.92 12.26 20.44
N ARG A 294 2.26 13.11 21.23
CA ARG A 294 0.90 12.89 21.70
C ARG A 294 -0.10 12.93 20.54
N GLU A 295 0.06 13.90 19.64
CA GLU A 295 -0.74 13.99 18.43
C GLU A 295 -0.46 12.81 17.46
N ALA A 296 0.79 12.35 17.38
CA ALA A 296 1.14 11.14 16.63
C ALA A 296 0.39 9.91 17.17
N ARG A 297 0.38 9.70 18.49
CA ARG A 297 -0.36 8.59 19.13
C ARG A 297 -1.87 8.70 18.92
N LYS A 298 -2.46 9.89 19.08
CA LYS A 298 -3.87 10.14 18.80
C LYS A 298 -4.23 9.80 17.35
N SER A 299 -3.36 10.16 16.40
CA SER A 299 -3.56 9.84 14.98
C SER A 299 -3.78 8.35 14.76
N VAL A 300 -2.92 7.52 15.36
CA VAL A 300 -3.02 6.05 15.21
C VAL A 300 -4.28 5.51 15.86
N PHE A 301 -4.67 6.02 17.03
CA PHE A 301 -5.89 5.61 17.70
C PHE A 301 -7.13 5.87 16.82
N TYR A 302 -7.27 7.08 16.28
CA TYR A 302 -8.38 7.40 15.38
C TYR A 302 -8.32 6.60 14.08
N ALA A 303 -7.13 6.46 13.47
CA ALA A 303 -6.96 5.67 12.26
C ALA A 303 -7.37 4.20 12.47
N THR A 304 -6.98 3.60 13.60
CA THR A 304 -7.32 2.20 13.92
C THR A 304 -8.83 2.00 14.03
N GLY A 305 -9.54 2.90 14.72
CA GLY A 305 -11.00 2.84 14.85
C GLY A 305 -11.72 2.98 13.52
N LEU A 306 -11.32 3.97 12.70
CA LEU A 306 -11.91 4.21 11.38
C LEU A 306 -11.67 3.03 10.42
N MET A 307 -10.48 2.45 10.42
CA MET A 307 -10.16 1.28 9.59
C MET A 307 -10.88 0.02 10.06
N GLY A 308 -10.99 -0.19 11.38
CA GLY A 308 -11.76 -1.31 11.91
C GLY A 308 -13.22 -1.26 11.46
N TYR A 309 -13.82 -0.07 11.54
CA TYR A 309 -15.17 0.16 11.00
C TYR A 309 -15.24 -0.12 9.49
N PHE A 310 -14.29 0.42 8.73
CA PHE A 310 -14.26 0.21 7.29
C PHE A 310 -14.11 -1.27 6.89
N TYR A 311 -13.26 -2.02 7.58
CA TYR A 311 -13.10 -3.46 7.30
C TYR A 311 -14.35 -4.28 7.63
N PHE A 312 -15.10 -3.87 8.66
CA PHE A 312 -16.42 -4.44 8.91
C PHE A 312 -17.39 -4.18 7.76
N LEU A 313 -17.36 -2.97 7.18
CA LEU A 313 -18.17 -2.64 6.02
C LEU A 313 -17.76 -3.46 4.78
N THR A 314 -16.46 -3.63 4.50
CA THR A 314 -16.00 -4.40 3.32
C THR A 314 -16.39 -5.88 3.40
N PHE A 315 -16.51 -6.43 4.59
CA PHE A 315 -17.06 -7.76 4.80
C PHE A 315 -18.52 -7.85 4.36
N ILE A 316 -19.37 -6.95 4.82
CA ILE A 316 -20.77 -6.88 4.41
C ILE A 316 -20.89 -6.65 2.89
N ILE A 317 -20.08 -5.74 2.34
CA ILE A 317 -20.02 -5.44 0.91
C ILE A 317 -19.65 -6.68 0.09
N GLY A 318 -18.65 -7.47 0.53
CA GLY A 318 -18.24 -8.68 -0.16
C GLY A 318 -19.34 -9.76 -0.19
N PHE A 319 -19.98 -10.02 0.95
CA PHE A 319 -21.14 -10.94 1.01
C PHE A 319 -22.35 -10.41 0.25
N GLY A 320 -22.62 -9.10 0.32
CA GLY A 320 -23.64 -8.44 -0.47
C GLY A 320 -23.39 -8.57 -1.97
N ALA A 321 -22.13 -8.50 -2.40
CA ALA A 321 -21.77 -8.73 -3.79
C ALA A 321 -22.02 -10.19 -4.23
N ILE A 322 -21.74 -11.18 -3.36
CA ILE A 322 -22.14 -12.58 -3.66
C ILE A 322 -23.64 -12.65 -3.94
N LEU A 323 -24.45 -12.05 -3.06
CA LEU A 323 -25.90 -12.13 -3.11
C LEU A 323 -26.51 -11.37 -4.30
N LEU A 324 -26.13 -10.09 -4.47
CA LEU A 324 -26.83 -9.18 -5.39
C LEU A 324 -26.15 -9.10 -6.77
N VAL A 325 -24.85 -9.34 -6.85
CA VAL A 325 -24.07 -9.29 -8.09
C VAL A 325 -23.82 -10.69 -8.64
N GLY A 326 -23.46 -11.64 -7.77
CA GLY A 326 -23.16 -13.02 -8.15
C GLY A 326 -24.32 -13.77 -8.82
N ALA A 327 -25.57 -13.45 -8.46
CA ALA A 327 -26.77 -14.02 -9.05
C ALA A 327 -27.22 -13.32 -10.35
N ASN A 328 -26.75 -12.09 -10.63
CA ASN A 328 -27.29 -11.25 -11.70
C ASN A 328 -26.45 -11.35 -12.98
N PRO A 329 -27.04 -11.87 -14.10
CA PRO A 329 -26.33 -11.97 -15.38
C PRO A 329 -25.90 -10.64 -15.98
N ALA A 330 -26.56 -9.52 -15.61
CA ALA A 330 -26.21 -8.18 -16.13
C ALA A 330 -24.77 -7.73 -15.77
N PHE A 331 -24.17 -8.30 -14.73
CA PHE A 331 -22.81 -8.01 -14.29
C PHE A 331 -21.78 -9.04 -14.76
N LYS A 332 -22.19 -9.99 -15.61
CA LYS A 332 -21.35 -11.10 -16.09
C LYS A 332 -21.15 -11.04 -17.59
N ASP A 333 -20.00 -11.53 -18.03
CA ASP A 333 -19.75 -11.78 -19.44
C ASP A 333 -20.40 -13.10 -19.91
N ALA A 334 -20.29 -13.40 -21.20
CA ALA A 334 -20.82 -14.64 -21.79
C ALA A 334 -20.22 -15.92 -21.17
N GLY A 335 -19.06 -15.85 -20.54
CA GLY A 335 -18.39 -16.95 -19.81
C GLY A 335 -18.82 -17.07 -18.35
N GLY A 336 -19.68 -16.16 -17.85
CA GLY A 336 -20.15 -16.14 -16.47
C GLY A 336 -19.19 -15.47 -15.48
N ALA A 337 -18.06 -14.89 -15.93
CA ALA A 337 -17.14 -14.11 -15.12
C ALA A 337 -17.65 -12.67 -14.92
N LEU A 338 -17.27 -12.02 -13.81
CA LEU A 338 -17.61 -10.61 -13.58
C LEU A 338 -16.96 -9.69 -14.63
N LEU A 339 -17.74 -8.77 -15.16
CA LEU A 339 -17.25 -7.72 -16.05
C LEU A 339 -16.16 -6.89 -15.36
N GLY A 340 -14.99 -6.77 -16.00
CA GLY A 340 -13.81 -6.14 -15.41
C GLY A 340 -13.08 -6.95 -14.35
N GLY A 341 -13.53 -8.21 -14.10
CA GLY A 341 -12.91 -9.14 -13.15
C GLY A 341 -13.38 -8.97 -11.71
N ASN A 342 -12.96 -9.89 -10.84
CA ASN A 342 -13.44 -9.97 -9.45
C ASN A 342 -13.12 -8.71 -8.61
N ASN A 343 -12.06 -7.98 -8.93
CA ASN A 343 -11.74 -6.71 -8.26
C ASN A 343 -12.87 -5.65 -8.43
N MET A 344 -13.78 -5.83 -9.37
CA MET A 344 -14.92 -4.91 -9.60
C MET A 344 -16.19 -5.30 -8.82
N ALA A 345 -16.17 -6.34 -8.02
CA ALA A 345 -17.36 -6.81 -7.27
C ALA A 345 -18.04 -5.71 -6.44
N ALA A 346 -17.26 -4.90 -5.71
CA ALA A 346 -17.80 -3.78 -4.94
C ALA A 346 -18.37 -2.66 -5.83
N VAL A 347 -17.80 -2.45 -7.02
CA VAL A 347 -18.26 -1.42 -7.98
C VAL A 347 -19.60 -1.85 -8.58
N HIS A 348 -19.73 -3.10 -8.98
CA HIS A 348 -21.02 -3.67 -9.44
C HIS A 348 -22.07 -3.68 -8.33
N LEU A 349 -21.68 -3.95 -7.08
CA LEU A 349 -22.60 -3.83 -5.96
C LEU A 349 -23.12 -2.40 -5.78
N ALA A 350 -22.28 -1.40 -5.99
CA ALA A 350 -22.72 0.00 -5.92
C ALA A 350 -23.82 0.30 -6.96
N ASP A 351 -23.67 -0.23 -8.18
CA ASP A 351 -24.71 -0.13 -9.21
C ASP A 351 -25.99 -0.87 -8.80
N ALA A 352 -25.86 -2.10 -8.30
CA ALA A 352 -26.99 -2.93 -7.88
C ALA A 352 -27.83 -2.29 -6.75
N VAL A 353 -27.21 -1.53 -5.82
CA VAL A 353 -27.90 -0.96 -4.65
C VAL A 353 -28.27 0.50 -4.80
N GLY A 354 -27.62 1.24 -5.69
CA GLY A 354 -27.82 2.69 -5.82
C GLY A 354 -27.90 3.21 -7.25
N GLY A 355 -27.86 2.33 -8.24
CA GLY A 355 -27.95 2.68 -9.65
C GLY A 355 -26.77 3.47 -10.19
N SER A 356 -26.91 3.95 -11.43
CA SER A 356 -25.83 4.60 -12.20
C SER A 356 -25.19 5.82 -11.51
N LEU A 357 -25.97 6.65 -10.83
CA LEU A 357 -25.44 7.81 -10.12
C LEU A 357 -24.51 7.41 -8.98
N PHE A 358 -24.93 6.40 -8.21
CA PHE A 358 -24.13 5.91 -7.09
C PHE A 358 -22.91 5.09 -7.57
N LEU A 359 -23.04 4.35 -8.66
CA LEU A 359 -21.92 3.74 -9.37
C LEU A 359 -20.86 4.79 -9.71
N GLY A 360 -21.27 5.91 -10.33
CA GLY A 360 -20.36 7.02 -10.67
C GLY A 360 -19.70 7.63 -9.44
N PHE A 361 -20.46 7.85 -8.37
CA PHE A 361 -19.95 8.35 -7.09
C PHE A 361 -18.89 7.42 -6.49
N ILE A 362 -19.21 6.14 -6.30
CA ILE A 362 -18.29 5.14 -5.71
C ILE A 362 -17.05 4.96 -6.57
N SER A 363 -17.22 4.92 -7.89
CA SER A 363 -16.10 4.80 -8.84
C SER A 363 -15.17 6.00 -8.76
N ALA A 364 -15.72 7.22 -8.65
CA ALA A 364 -14.94 8.44 -8.49
C ALA A 364 -14.20 8.46 -7.14
N VAL A 365 -14.85 8.05 -6.07
CA VAL A 365 -14.24 7.96 -4.73
C VAL A 365 -13.14 6.89 -4.72
N ALA A 366 -13.37 5.72 -5.31
CA ALA A 366 -12.37 4.67 -5.46
C ALA A 366 -11.16 5.16 -6.27
N PHE A 367 -11.39 5.86 -7.38
CA PHE A 367 -10.33 6.42 -8.20
C PHE A 367 -9.54 7.52 -7.48
N ALA A 368 -10.21 8.45 -6.81
CA ALA A 368 -9.57 9.45 -5.97
C ALA A 368 -8.74 8.82 -4.85
N THR A 369 -9.24 7.69 -4.30
CA THR A 369 -8.52 6.86 -3.33
C THR A 369 -7.22 6.33 -3.90
N ILE A 370 -7.25 5.78 -5.11
CA ILE A 370 -6.07 5.27 -5.79
C ILE A 370 -5.06 6.40 -6.02
N LEU A 371 -5.48 7.51 -6.62
CA LEU A 371 -4.60 8.66 -6.90
C LEU A 371 -3.93 9.20 -5.63
N ALA A 372 -4.67 9.31 -4.54
CA ALA A 372 -4.14 9.84 -3.30
C ALA A 372 -3.13 8.89 -2.62
N VAL A 373 -3.37 7.56 -2.67
CA VAL A 373 -2.41 6.55 -2.16
C VAL A 373 -1.15 6.52 -3.02
N VAL A 374 -1.33 6.55 -4.33
CA VAL A 374 -0.21 6.65 -5.29
C VAL A 374 0.64 7.90 -5.02
N ALA A 375 0.00 9.04 -4.71
CA ALA A 375 0.73 10.26 -4.37
C ALA A 375 1.58 10.08 -3.11
N GLY A 376 1.01 9.48 -2.05
CA GLY A 376 1.74 9.18 -0.81
C GLY A 376 2.92 8.23 -1.02
N LEU A 377 2.70 7.14 -1.77
CA LEU A 377 3.74 6.17 -2.12
C LEU A 377 4.86 6.80 -2.95
N THR A 378 4.49 7.52 -4.00
CA THR A 378 5.47 8.16 -4.90
C THR A 378 6.25 9.25 -4.19
N LEU A 379 5.61 10.04 -3.30
CA LEU A 379 6.29 11.02 -2.47
C LEU A 379 7.27 10.36 -1.50
N ALA A 380 6.91 9.23 -0.88
CA ALA A 380 7.80 8.48 -0.01
C ALA A 380 9.00 7.92 -0.78
N GLY A 381 8.79 7.35 -1.97
CA GLY A 381 9.88 6.91 -2.85
C GLY A 381 10.77 8.07 -3.32
N ALA A 382 10.16 9.19 -3.69
CA ALA A 382 10.90 10.38 -4.09
C ALA A 382 11.72 10.98 -2.94
N SER A 383 11.19 10.98 -1.70
CA SER A 383 11.93 11.38 -0.50
C SER A 383 13.11 10.46 -0.21
N ALA A 384 12.94 9.15 -0.36
CA ALA A 384 14.02 8.19 -0.18
C ALA A 384 15.18 8.44 -1.16
N VAL A 385 14.89 8.81 -2.41
CA VAL A 385 15.93 9.16 -3.39
C VAL A 385 16.50 10.55 -3.14
N SER A 386 15.64 11.58 -3.01
CA SER A 386 16.09 12.97 -2.96
C SER A 386 16.71 13.35 -1.61
N HIS A 387 16.07 12.98 -0.51
CA HIS A 387 16.52 13.32 0.84
C HIS A 387 17.57 12.32 1.34
N ASP A 388 17.28 11.01 1.31
CA ASP A 388 18.18 10.03 1.90
C ASP A 388 19.39 9.74 1.00
N LEU A 389 19.20 9.42 -0.30
CA LEU A 389 20.32 9.09 -1.18
C LEU A 389 21.05 10.34 -1.68
N TYR A 390 20.35 11.27 -2.32
CA TYR A 390 21.01 12.42 -2.95
C TYR A 390 21.52 13.42 -1.92
N ALA A 391 20.64 14.01 -1.09
CA ALA A 391 21.04 15.08 -0.18
C ALA A 391 21.96 14.56 0.94
N SER A 392 21.58 13.45 1.61
CA SER A 392 22.32 12.98 2.79
C SER A 392 23.54 12.12 2.44
N VAL A 393 23.40 11.14 1.50
CA VAL A 393 24.50 10.20 1.19
C VAL A 393 25.46 10.78 0.16
N MET A 394 24.96 11.27 -0.99
CA MET A 394 25.82 11.73 -2.10
C MET A 394 26.38 13.12 -1.81
N ARG A 395 25.54 14.07 -1.39
CA ARG A 395 25.92 15.45 -1.11
C ARG A 395 26.35 15.71 0.34
N LYS A 396 26.34 14.68 1.19
CA LYS A 396 26.77 14.75 2.60
C LYS A 396 26.07 15.87 3.39
N GLY A 397 24.79 16.11 3.12
CA GLY A 397 23.99 17.17 3.73
C GLY A 397 24.18 18.58 3.16
N GLN A 398 24.97 18.74 2.10
CA GLN A 398 25.26 20.05 1.46
C GLN A 398 24.39 20.32 0.21
N ALA A 399 23.32 19.56 -0.02
CA ALA A 399 22.41 19.78 -1.12
C ALA A 399 21.58 21.05 -0.91
N SER A 400 21.40 21.86 -1.98
CA SER A 400 20.46 22.97 -1.93
C SER A 400 19.01 22.43 -1.92
N GLU A 401 18.07 23.17 -1.32
CA GLU A 401 16.64 22.81 -1.35
C GLU A 401 16.12 22.67 -2.79
N ARG A 402 16.60 23.53 -3.69
CA ARG A 402 16.21 23.51 -5.11
C ARG A 402 16.66 22.23 -5.80
N ASP A 403 17.88 21.77 -5.54
CA ASP A 403 18.41 20.54 -6.15
C ASP A 403 17.71 19.31 -5.59
N GLU A 404 17.47 19.26 -4.27
CA GLU A 404 16.73 18.19 -3.62
C GLU A 404 15.32 18.06 -4.19
N LEU A 405 14.57 19.17 -4.35
CA LEU A 405 13.26 19.18 -4.97
C LEU A 405 13.28 18.80 -6.46
N ARG A 406 14.35 19.19 -7.20
CA ARG A 406 14.52 18.77 -8.60
C ARG A 406 14.71 17.25 -8.70
N VAL A 407 15.57 16.67 -7.88
CA VAL A 407 15.78 15.21 -7.84
C VAL A 407 14.50 14.50 -7.44
N SER A 408 13.76 15.02 -6.46
CA SER A 408 12.45 14.49 -6.07
C SER A 408 11.48 14.42 -7.27
N LYS A 409 11.36 15.49 -8.03
CA LYS A 409 10.48 15.55 -9.21
C LYS A 409 10.89 14.57 -10.32
N ILE A 410 12.19 14.43 -10.58
CA ILE A 410 12.70 13.45 -11.56
C ILE A 410 12.36 12.03 -11.09
N THR A 411 12.52 11.75 -9.80
CA THR A 411 12.19 10.44 -9.22
C THR A 411 10.70 10.13 -9.33
N VAL A 412 9.82 11.13 -9.14
CA VAL A 412 8.38 10.97 -9.34
C VAL A 412 8.06 10.48 -10.76
N VAL A 413 8.68 11.10 -11.79
CA VAL A 413 8.48 10.69 -13.18
C VAL A 413 9.00 9.26 -13.41
N ALA A 414 10.18 8.94 -12.89
CA ALA A 414 10.77 7.60 -13.03
C ALA A 414 9.90 6.52 -12.35
N LEU A 415 9.41 6.78 -11.13
CA LEU A 415 8.50 5.88 -10.43
C LEU A 415 7.16 5.73 -11.17
N GLY A 416 6.67 6.79 -11.79
CA GLY A 416 5.48 6.73 -12.63
C GLY A 416 5.64 5.81 -13.85
N MET A 417 6.78 5.89 -14.53
CA MET A 417 7.10 4.98 -15.64
C MET A 417 7.18 3.52 -15.18
N VAL A 418 7.86 3.28 -14.06
CA VAL A 418 7.96 1.94 -13.47
C VAL A 418 6.56 1.40 -13.09
N ALA A 419 5.71 2.25 -12.48
CA ALA A 419 4.36 1.87 -12.09
C ALA A 419 3.49 1.49 -13.30
N ILE A 420 3.57 2.23 -14.42
CA ILE A 420 2.85 1.91 -15.66
C ILE A 420 3.31 0.54 -16.20
N LEU A 421 4.62 0.33 -16.34
CA LEU A 421 5.18 -0.92 -16.87
C LEU A 421 4.78 -2.13 -16.02
N LEU A 422 4.92 -2.01 -14.69
CA LEU A 422 4.56 -3.08 -13.77
C LEU A 422 3.04 -3.28 -13.69
N GLY A 423 2.23 -2.21 -13.77
CA GLY A 423 0.78 -2.31 -13.82
C GLY A 423 0.28 -3.09 -15.03
N ILE A 424 0.94 -2.96 -16.18
CA ILE A 424 0.65 -3.74 -17.38
C ILE A 424 1.06 -5.22 -17.19
N LEU A 425 2.25 -5.47 -16.63
CA LEU A 425 2.78 -6.81 -16.45
C LEU A 425 1.93 -7.66 -15.47
N PHE A 426 1.38 -7.02 -14.44
CA PHE A 426 0.62 -7.67 -13.36
C PHE A 426 -0.90 -7.48 -13.49
N GLU A 427 -1.42 -7.21 -14.67
CA GLU A 427 -2.84 -6.91 -14.94
C GLU A 427 -3.83 -7.88 -14.30
N LYS A 428 -3.50 -9.18 -14.26
CA LYS A 428 -4.41 -10.26 -13.83
C LYS A 428 -4.43 -10.50 -12.33
N GLN A 429 -3.57 -9.82 -11.56
CA GLN A 429 -3.40 -10.09 -10.15
C GLN A 429 -4.49 -9.44 -9.28
N ASN A 430 -4.82 -10.08 -8.14
CA ASN A 430 -5.66 -9.48 -7.12
C ASN A 430 -4.91 -8.33 -6.43
N ILE A 431 -5.60 -7.21 -6.25
CA ILE A 431 -5.00 -5.97 -5.73
C ILE A 431 -4.55 -6.14 -4.27
N ALA A 432 -5.35 -6.82 -3.41
CA ALA A 432 -5.00 -7.04 -2.01
C ALA A 432 -3.80 -7.99 -1.86
N PHE A 433 -3.73 -9.01 -2.72
CA PHE A 433 -2.61 -9.94 -2.78
C PHE A 433 -1.29 -9.21 -3.10
N MET A 434 -1.28 -8.36 -4.12
CA MET A 434 -0.09 -7.59 -4.50
C MET A 434 0.39 -6.65 -3.39
N VAL A 435 -0.55 -6.03 -2.67
CA VAL A 435 -0.22 -5.23 -1.49
C VAL A 435 0.35 -6.10 -0.38
N GLY A 436 -0.16 -7.31 -0.16
CA GLY A 436 0.38 -8.28 0.80
C GLY A 436 1.85 -8.63 0.55
N LEU A 437 2.27 -8.73 -0.72
CA LEU A 437 3.69 -8.91 -1.08
C LEU A 437 4.54 -7.69 -0.70
N ALA A 438 4.07 -6.47 -0.97
CA ALA A 438 4.77 -5.24 -0.57
C ALA A 438 4.93 -5.16 0.96
N PHE A 439 3.90 -5.55 1.71
CA PHE A 439 3.95 -5.63 3.18
C PHE A 439 4.95 -6.68 3.66
N SER A 440 5.03 -7.84 3.01
CA SER A 440 6.01 -8.88 3.34
C SER A 440 7.45 -8.36 3.24
N ILE A 441 7.74 -7.54 2.22
CA ILE A 441 9.07 -6.90 2.08
C ILE A 441 9.28 -5.84 3.15
N ALA A 442 8.29 -4.99 3.42
CA ALA A 442 8.37 -3.98 4.48
C ALA A 442 8.61 -4.62 5.87
N ALA A 443 7.95 -5.75 6.15
CA ALA A 443 8.13 -6.56 7.36
C ALA A 443 9.55 -7.14 7.48
N SER A 444 10.19 -7.45 6.34
CA SER A 444 11.48 -8.15 6.32
C SER A 444 12.70 -7.23 6.23
N CYS A 445 12.52 -5.98 5.79
CA CYS A 445 13.62 -5.01 5.66
C CYS A 445 13.45 -3.82 6.62
N ASN A 446 12.38 -3.04 6.45
CA ASN A 446 12.21 -1.76 7.16
C ASN A 446 11.86 -1.97 8.64
N PHE A 447 10.90 -2.85 8.94
CA PHE A 447 10.40 -3.06 10.29
C PHE A 447 11.48 -3.54 11.27
N PRO A 448 12.31 -4.56 10.98
CA PRO A 448 13.36 -5.00 11.89
C PRO A 448 14.34 -3.89 12.24
N ILE A 449 14.74 -3.08 11.25
CA ILE A 449 15.69 -1.98 11.44
C ILE A 449 15.08 -0.90 12.33
N ILE A 450 13.83 -0.47 12.05
CA ILE A 450 13.14 0.55 12.85
C ILE A 450 12.98 0.06 14.29
N LEU A 451 12.45 -1.13 14.49
CA LEU A 451 12.18 -1.67 15.81
C LEU A 451 13.47 -1.81 16.63
N LEU A 452 14.47 -2.49 16.09
CA LEU A 452 15.70 -2.78 16.81
C LEU A 452 16.55 -1.52 17.03
N SER A 453 16.49 -0.52 16.14
CA SER A 453 17.18 0.76 16.35
C SER A 453 16.66 1.51 17.58
N MET A 454 15.38 1.41 17.87
CA MET A 454 14.72 2.10 19.00
C MET A 454 14.76 1.32 20.31
N TYR A 455 14.79 -0.01 20.25
CA TYR A 455 14.59 -0.85 21.45
C TYR A 455 15.79 -1.68 21.85
N TRP A 456 16.72 -1.98 20.93
CA TRP A 456 17.80 -2.90 21.24
C TRP A 456 19.16 -2.20 21.33
N SER A 457 19.70 -2.14 22.56
CA SER A 457 20.95 -1.42 22.87
C SER A 457 22.17 -1.98 22.15
N LYS A 458 22.18 -3.28 21.85
CA LYS A 458 23.33 -3.95 21.22
C LYS A 458 23.36 -3.84 19.69
N LEU A 459 22.31 -3.25 19.07
CA LEU A 459 22.29 -3.06 17.63
C LEU A 459 23.45 -2.18 17.18
N THR A 460 24.17 -2.64 16.14
CA THR A 460 25.24 -1.89 15.45
C THR A 460 24.90 -1.66 13.98
N THR A 461 25.59 -0.73 13.34
CA THR A 461 25.45 -0.47 11.91
C THR A 461 25.72 -1.74 11.09
N ARG A 462 26.76 -2.52 11.46
CA ARG A 462 27.08 -3.79 10.78
C ARG A 462 25.93 -4.77 10.84
N GLY A 463 25.32 -4.97 12.01
CA GLY A 463 24.18 -5.87 12.15
C GLY A 463 22.95 -5.39 11.42
N ALA A 464 22.59 -4.10 11.54
CA ALA A 464 21.46 -3.51 10.84
C ALA A 464 21.59 -3.63 9.32
N MET A 465 22.78 -3.36 8.77
CA MET A 465 23.08 -3.48 7.34
C MET A 465 22.96 -4.92 6.85
N THR A 466 23.65 -5.84 7.52
CA THR A 466 23.67 -7.24 7.08
C THR A 466 22.28 -7.86 7.20
N GLY A 467 21.61 -7.69 8.33
CA GLY A 467 20.27 -8.25 8.52
C GLY A 467 19.23 -7.62 7.59
N GLY A 468 19.29 -6.31 7.39
CA GLY A 468 18.38 -5.60 6.50
C GLY A 468 18.54 -6.00 5.03
N TRP A 469 19.77 -6.11 4.52
CA TRP A 469 20.02 -6.60 3.16
C TRP A 469 19.65 -8.08 2.99
N LEU A 470 19.99 -8.93 3.96
CA LEU A 470 19.59 -10.33 3.95
C LEU A 470 18.06 -10.46 3.93
N GLY A 471 17.36 -9.70 4.76
CA GLY A 471 15.89 -9.69 4.77
C GLY A 471 15.29 -9.23 3.45
N LEU A 472 15.79 -8.11 2.90
CA LEU A 472 15.33 -7.57 1.61
C LEU A 472 15.57 -8.54 0.46
N LEU A 473 16.79 -9.03 0.33
CA LEU A 473 17.17 -9.94 -0.77
C LEU A 473 16.42 -11.27 -0.66
N THR A 474 16.33 -11.84 0.54
CA THR A 474 15.56 -13.09 0.76
C THR A 474 14.09 -12.89 0.40
N ALA A 475 13.47 -11.79 0.82
CA ALA A 475 12.08 -11.51 0.51
C ALA A 475 11.84 -11.37 -1.00
N VAL A 476 12.70 -10.61 -1.71
CA VAL A 476 12.60 -10.41 -3.16
C VAL A 476 12.86 -11.71 -3.94
N ILE A 477 13.90 -12.46 -3.57
CA ILE A 477 14.23 -13.72 -4.23
C ILE A 477 13.11 -14.75 -4.06
N LEU A 478 12.61 -14.93 -2.83
CA LEU A 478 11.53 -15.89 -2.57
C LEU A 478 10.21 -15.47 -3.25
N MET A 479 9.93 -14.17 -3.33
CA MET A 479 8.78 -13.64 -4.08
C MET A 479 8.91 -13.96 -5.58
N ILE A 480 10.09 -13.76 -6.18
CA ILE A 480 10.31 -14.07 -7.59
C ILE A 480 10.19 -15.57 -7.87
N LEU A 481 10.72 -16.41 -6.97
CA LEU A 481 10.69 -17.87 -7.08
C LEU A 481 9.34 -18.49 -6.68
N GLY A 482 8.43 -17.67 -6.14
CA GLY A 482 7.11 -18.07 -5.68
C GLY A 482 6.08 -18.25 -6.81
N PRO A 483 4.89 -18.80 -6.50
CA PRO A 483 3.89 -19.14 -7.50
C PRO A 483 3.49 -17.98 -8.39
N THR A 484 3.22 -16.81 -7.83
CA THR A 484 2.73 -15.65 -8.58
C THR A 484 3.70 -15.18 -9.65
N VAL A 485 4.97 -14.95 -9.28
CA VAL A 485 5.94 -14.42 -10.27
C VAL A 485 6.49 -15.53 -11.15
N TRP A 486 6.95 -16.64 -10.54
CA TRP A 486 7.60 -17.71 -11.29
C TRP A 486 6.65 -18.45 -12.24
N VAL A 487 5.43 -18.76 -11.78
CA VAL A 487 4.45 -19.52 -12.58
C VAL A 487 3.54 -18.59 -13.37
N GLU A 488 2.82 -17.66 -12.71
CA GLU A 488 1.76 -16.89 -13.39
C GLU A 488 2.30 -15.78 -14.30
N VAL A 489 3.41 -15.11 -13.90
CA VAL A 489 3.99 -14.02 -14.71
C VAL A 489 5.04 -14.55 -15.69
N LEU A 490 5.96 -15.41 -15.23
CA LEU A 490 7.06 -15.93 -16.07
C LEU A 490 6.68 -17.19 -16.86
N GLY A 491 5.52 -17.82 -16.58
CA GLY A 491 4.99 -18.95 -17.37
C GLY A 491 5.64 -20.30 -17.09
N HIS A 492 6.35 -20.47 -15.96
CA HIS A 492 6.92 -21.77 -15.59
C HIS A 492 5.85 -22.72 -15.06
N THR A 493 6.08 -24.02 -15.16
CA THR A 493 5.09 -25.06 -14.79
C THR A 493 4.96 -25.26 -13.28
N ARG A 494 6.01 -24.96 -12.50
CA ARG A 494 6.04 -25.17 -11.05
C ARG A 494 6.91 -24.14 -10.36
N ALA A 495 6.43 -23.61 -9.23
CA ALA A 495 7.20 -22.70 -8.39
C ALA A 495 8.39 -23.42 -7.72
N ILE A 496 9.52 -22.72 -7.61
CA ILE A 496 10.70 -23.20 -6.87
C ILE A 496 10.46 -23.05 -5.38
N PHE A 497 9.91 -21.90 -4.98
CA PHE A 497 9.46 -21.65 -3.61
C PHE A 497 7.94 -21.91 -3.54
N PRO A 498 7.48 -22.88 -2.72
CA PRO A 498 6.11 -23.35 -2.81
C PRO A 498 5.06 -22.42 -2.17
N TYR A 499 5.50 -21.38 -1.41
CA TYR A 499 4.61 -20.50 -0.68
C TYR A 499 4.44 -19.15 -1.38
N GLU A 500 3.25 -18.56 -1.24
CA GLU A 500 2.93 -17.27 -1.88
C GLU A 500 3.63 -16.09 -1.19
N TYR A 501 3.79 -16.15 0.14
CA TYR A 501 4.35 -15.05 0.93
C TYR A 501 5.68 -15.42 1.56
N PRO A 502 6.72 -14.59 1.38
CA PRO A 502 8.07 -14.86 1.90
C PRO A 502 8.27 -14.44 3.36
N ALA A 503 7.33 -13.69 3.98
CA ALA A 503 7.55 -12.94 5.22
C ALA A 503 8.09 -13.78 6.38
N LEU A 504 7.54 -14.98 6.61
CA LEU A 504 8.00 -15.87 7.68
C LEU A 504 9.51 -16.14 7.58
N PHE A 505 9.96 -16.51 6.39
CA PHE A 505 11.36 -16.89 6.14
C PHE A 505 12.27 -15.66 6.12
N SER A 506 11.89 -14.63 5.39
CA SER A 506 12.71 -13.43 5.21
C SER A 506 12.82 -12.58 6.48
N MET A 507 11.77 -12.52 7.31
CA MET A 507 11.84 -11.89 8.63
C MET A 507 12.78 -12.63 9.56
N LEU A 508 12.69 -13.97 9.62
CA LEU A 508 13.62 -14.77 10.43
C LEU A 508 15.07 -14.51 10.02
N VAL A 509 15.35 -14.54 8.73
CA VAL A 509 16.69 -14.23 8.20
C VAL A 509 17.13 -12.82 8.58
N ALA A 510 16.24 -11.83 8.47
CA ALA A 510 16.53 -10.44 8.85
C ALA A 510 16.86 -10.30 10.33
N PHE A 511 16.01 -10.83 11.22
CA PHE A 511 16.22 -10.73 12.67
C PHE A 511 17.45 -11.49 13.15
N ILE A 512 17.63 -12.73 12.69
CA ILE A 512 18.80 -13.56 13.02
C ILE A 512 20.08 -12.90 12.50
N GLY A 513 20.07 -12.45 11.25
CA GLY A 513 21.22 -11.73 10.66
C GLY A 513 21.55 -10.46 11.44
N THR A 514 20.55 -9.63 11.76
CA THR A 514 20.75 -8.41 12.54
C THR A 514 21.32 -8.73 13.93
N TRP A 515 20.77 -9.73 14.60
CA TRP A 515 21.23 -10.15 15.92
C TRP A 515 22.67 -10.68 15.86
N LEU A 516 22.95 -11.65 15.01
CA LEU A 516 24.26 -12.30 14.90
C LEU A 516 25.37 -11.30 14.61
N PHE A 517 25.19 -10.47 13.57
CA PHE A 517 26.23 -9.53 13.15
C PHE A 517 26.34 -8.31 14.07
N SER A 518 25.33 -8.00 14.90
CA SER A 518 25.46 -6.99 15.94
C SER A 518 26.19 -7.53 17.17
N VAL A 519 25.90 -8.77 17.62
CA VAL A 519 26.52 -9.35 18.81
C VAL A 519 28.01 -9.66 18.56
N THR A 520 28.36 -10.10 17.34
CA THR A 520 29.73 -10.40 16.93
C THR A 520 30.54 -9.17 16.52
N ASP A 521 29.93 -7.98 16.50
CA ASP A 521 30.64 -6.74 16.13
C ASP A 521 31.45 -6.19 17.33
N ASN A 522 32.74 -6.47 17.32
CA ASN A 522 33.70 -5.99 18.33
C ASN A 522 34.43 -4.72 17.90
N SER A 523 33.97 -4.01 16.88
CA SER A 523 34.60 -2.78 16.39
C SER A 523 34.44 -1.64 17.40
N ALA A 524 35.41 -0.72 17.42
CA ALA A 524 35.34 0.51 18.20
C ALA A 524 34.10 1.34 17.84
N GLN A 525 33.70 1.31 16.56
CA GLN A 525 32.50 1.95 16.08
C GLN A 525 31.24 1.34 16.72
N GLY A 526 31.09 0.00 16.70
CA GLY A 526 29.97 -0.69 17.32
C GLY A 526 29.89 -0.43 18.83
N ALA A 527 31.02 -0.35 19.53
CA ALA A 527 31.07 0.05 20.92
C ALA A 527 30.54 1.49 21.14
N GLY A 528 30.95 2.44 20.32
CA GLY A 528 30.47 3.83 20.37
C GLY A 528 28.96 3.95 20.06
N GLU A 529 28.44 3.15 19.13
CA GLU A 529 27.01 3.10 18.81
C GLU A 529 26.17 2.57 19.97
N ARG A 530 26.65 1.55 20.69
CA ARG A 530 26.00 1.02 21.90
C ARG A 530 25.96 2.02 23.05
N LEU A 531 27.03 2.78 23.27
CA LEU A 531 27.09 3.84 24.30
C LEU A 531 26.06 4.95 24.05
N ARG A 532 25.82 5.33 22.79
CA ARG A 532 24.84 6.35 22.41
C ARG A 532 23.39 5.90 22.55
N PHE A 533 23.11 4.61 22.76
CA PHE A 533 21.75 4.09 22.87
C PHE A 533 20.95 4.75 24.00
N ARG A 534 21.57 4.97 25.19
CA ARG A 534 20.87 5.55 26.34
C ARG A 534 20.32 6.95 26.02
N ALA A 535 21.12 7.79 25.37
CA ALA A 535 20.68 9.13 24.96
C ALA A 535 19.54 9.08 23.94
N GLN A 536 19.66 8.21 22.94
CA GLN A 536 18.58 7.98 21.96
C GLN A 536 17.30 7.48 22.64
N PHE A 537 17.41 6.51 23.56
CA PHE A 537 16.28 5.93 24.26
C PHE A 537 15.54 6.99 25.09
N VAL A 538 16.26 7.78 25.90
CA VAL A 538 15.65 8.89 26.67
C VAL A 538 14.93 9.85 25.76
N ARG A 539 15.56 10.32 24.68
CA ARG A 539 14.94 11.22 23.71
C ARG A 539 13.69 10.60 23.08
N SER A 540 13.74 9.33 22.72
CA SER A 540 12.60 8.63 22.12
C SER A 540 11.38 8.59 23.03
N GLN A 541 11.58 8.49 24.35
CA GLN A 541 10.51 8.43 25.34
C GLN A 541 9.99 9.82 25.75
N THR A 542 10.86 10.79 25.87
CA THR A 542 10.55 12.09 26.51
C THR A 542 10.42 13.23 25.52
N GLY A 543 10.96 13.11 24.30
CA GLY A 543 11.07 14.21 23.36
C GLY A 543 12.06 15.32 23.80
N VAL A 544 12.79 15.15 24.90
CA VAL A 544 13.77 16.16 25.39
C VAL A 544 14.87 16.36 24.36
N GLY A 545 15.18 17.62 24.05
CA GLY A 545 16.16 18.00 23.03
C GLY A 545 15.57 18.07 21.61
N ILE A 546 14.25 17.97 21.46
CA ILE A 546 13.58 18.40 20.23
C ILE A 546 13.50 19.92 20.32
N GLU A 547 14.38 20.64 19.62
CA GLU A 547 14.17 22.05 19.36
C GLU A 547 12.87 22.18 18.60
N GLY A 548 11.92 22.95 19.18
CA GLY A 548 10.62 23.17 18.55
C GLY A 548 10.84 23.65 17.12
N GLY A 549 10.06 23.12 16.16
CA GLY A 549 10.26 23.28 14.72
C GLY A 549 10.25 24.71 14.18
N LYS A 550 11.15 25.53 14.64
CA LYS A 550 11.59 26.78 14.02
C LYS A 550 12.89 26.46 13.32
N GLY A 551 12.85 26.59 11.99
CA GLY A 551 13.93 26.24 11.11
C GLY A 551 15.26 26.87 11.52
N HIS A 552 16.29 26.08 11.45
CA HIS A 552 17.65 26.50 11.16
C HIS A 552 18.04 25.95 9.80
#